data_c3f4deefbf654ba2c497b85ef960fa20
#
_entry.id   c3f4deefbf654ba2c497b85ef960fa20
#
_cell.length_a   1.000
_cell.length_b   1.000
_cell.length_c   1.000
_cell.angle_alpha   90.00
_cell.angle_beta   90.00
_cell.angle_gamma   90.00
#
_symmetry.space_group_name_H-M   'P 1'
#
loop_
_entity.id
_entity.type
_entity.pdbx_description
1 polymer ?
#
loop_
_entity_poly.entity_id
_entity_poly.type
_entity_poly.pdbx_seq_one_letter_code
_entity_poly.pdbx_strand_id
1 'polypeptide(L)'
;DSVITIPKSDNSKFAIAFDTTDIAILNGGESKTIAYTITEATENTVVKAIAQDGWKVKVNATSTDKGTITITAPNPIVESEILVFANDGSYRTVMASFYCHEKQVLDINIADNSINVSPAGGAQEIKLTTNLDYTVEIPDNAKSWLSLVPKTRAMREDIIVFNISANEGIQRFATVALKDKQGNTLQTIIFRQLGTCTEIHVETKGELENELAGYDYANIESLKITGVLND
;
A
#
# COMPACT_ATOMS: atom_id res chain seq x y z
N ASP A 1 12.05 65.93 -2.31
CA ASP A 1 11.18 64.90 -2.93
C ASP A 1 11.92 63.58 -2.86
N SER A 2 11.40 62.65 -2.03
CA SER A 2 11.94 61.29 -1.94
C SER A 2 11.26 60.43 -3.02
N VAL A 3 12.03 60.02 -4.02
CA VAL A 3 11.54 59.05 -5.03
C VAL A 3 11.63 57.67 -4.45
N ILE A 4 10.49 57.06 -4.12
CA ILE A 4 10.41 55.65 -3.79
C ILE A 4 10.44 54.88 -5.11
N THR A 5 11.56 54.27 -5.44
CA THR A 5 11.66 53.36 -6.57
C THR A 5 11.12 52.00 -6.11
N ILE A 6 9.94 51.61 -6.59
CA ILE A 6 9.42 50.27 -6.44
C ILE A 6 10.25 49.38 -7.37
N PRO A 7 10.98 48.38 -6.87
CA PRO A 7 11.71 47.48 -7.74
C PRO A 7 10.73 46.81 -8.70
N LYS A 8 11.06 46.76 -9.99
CA LYS A 8 10.36 45.90 -10.95
C LYS A 8 10.38 44.45 -10.42
N SER A 9 9.35 43.72 -10.72
CA SER A 9 9.27 42.27 -10.40
C SER A 9 10.60 41.62 -10.78
N ASP A 10 11.30 41.13 -9.79
CA ASP A 10 12.56 40.44 -9.95
C ASP A 10 12.27 39.11 -10.68
N ASN A 11 12.85 38.91 -11.86
CA ASN A 11 12.87 37.63 -12.56
C ASN A 11 13.86 36.66 -11.89
N SER A 12 14.13 36.86 -10.62
CA SER A 12 15.02 36.03 -9.81
C SER A 12 14.55 34.59 -9.81
N LYS A 13 15.47 33.66 -10.06
CA LYS A 13 15.28 32.23 -9.91
C LYS A 13 15.60 31.75 -8.48
N PHE A 14 15.66 32.68 -7.51
CA PHE A 14 15.88 32.31 -6.12
C PHE A 14 14.77 31.36 -5.65
N ALA A 15 15.12 30.11 -5.39
CA ALA A 15 14.18 29.06 -5.07
C ALA A 15 14.84 28.01 -4.17
N ILE A 16 14.02 27.34 -3.37
CA ILE A 16 14.40 26.16 -2.59
C ILE A 16 13.72 24.91 -3.18
N ALA A 17 14.48 23.83 -3.28
CA ALA A 17 13.98 22.54 -3.72
C ALA A 17 14.43 21.43 -2.75
N PHE A 18 13.62 20.37 -2.63
CA PHE A 18 13.89 19.19 -1.82
C PHE A 18 14.07 17.96 -2.71
N ASP A 19 14.82 16.98 -2.23
CA ASP A 19 14.93 15.65 -2.86
C ASP A 19 13.62 14.85 -2.75
N THR A 20 12.80 15.14 -1.73
CA THR A 20 11.45 14.60 -1.57
C THR A 20 10.56 15.61 -0.83
N THR A 21 9.27 15.63 -1.16
CA THR A 21 8.24 16.48 -0.55
C THR A 21 7.18 15.70 0.21
N ASP A 22 7.29 14.37 0.23
CA ASP A 22 6.39 13.45 0.92
C ASP A 22 7.19 12.54 1.87
N ILE A 23 6.98 12.73 3.17
CA ILE A 23 7.77 12.10 4.22
C ILE A 23 6.89 11.16 5.04
N ALA A 24 6.95 9.89 4.71
CA ALA A 24 6.29 8.84 5.49
C ALA A 24 7.24 8.29 6.57
N ILE A 25 6.80 8.28 7.83
CA ILE A 25 7.55 7.76 8.99
C ILE A 25 6.72 6.67 9.68
N LEU A 26 7.35 5.57 10.05
CA LEU A 26 6.64 4.42 10.59
C LEU A 26 6.36 4.55 12.10
N ASN A 27 7.32 5.05 12.86
CA ASN A 27 7.23 5.07 14.32
C ASN A 27 7.36 6.48 14.89
N GLY A 28 6.55 6.80 15.88
CA GLY A 28 6.70 8.03 16.66
C GLY A 28 8.09 8.12 17.31
N GLY A 29 8.68 9.31 17.29
CA GLY A 29 10.05 9.56 17.73
C GLY A 29 11.15 9.23 16.71
N GLU A 30 10.82 8.55 15.61
CA GLU A 30 11.75 8.27 14.52
C GLU A 30 12.11 9.57 13.77
N SER A 31 13.34 9.63 13.27
CA SER A 31 13.84 10.79 12.51
C SER A 31 14.17 10.40 11.07
N LYS A 32 13.87 11.30 10.15
CA LYS A 32 14.24 11.21 8.73
C LYS A 32 14.96 12.48 8.30
N THR A 33 15.92 12.35 7.40
CA THR A 33 16.68 13.49 6.88
C THR A 33 16.46 13.59 5.37
N ILE A 34 16.13 14.80 4.91
CA ILE A 34 15.98 15.15 3.49
C ILE A 34 17.04 16.17 3.10
N ALA A 35 17.41 16.21 1.84
CA ALA A 35 18.29 17.21 1.29
C ALA A 35 17.51 18.40 0.71
N TYR A 36 18.10 19.59 0.79
CA TYR A 36 17.60 20.76 0.09
C TYR A 36 18.70 21.42 -0.74
N THR A 37 18.29 22.13 -1.78
CA THR A 37 19.14 22.97 -2.62
C THR A 37 18.50 24.34 -2.81
N ILE A 38 19.34 25.38 -2.91
CA ILE A 38 18.92 26.76 -3.16
C ILE A 38 19.50 27.21 -4.50
N THR A 39 18.63 27.60 -5.40
CA THR A 39 19.04 28.24 -6.68
C THR A 39 19.31 29.71 -6.44
N GLU A 40 20.39 30.27 -7.03
CA GLU A 40 20.83 31.66 -6.85
C GLU A 40 21.11 32.06 -5.38
N ALA A 41 21.64 31.09 -4.59
CA ALA A 41 22.08 31.39 -3.23
C ALA A 41 23.22 32.43 -3.22
N THR A 42 23.26 33.22 -2.14
CA THR A 42 24.35 34.18 -1.86
C THR A 42 25.17 33.68 -0.67
N GLU A 43 26.27 34.33 -0.38
CA GLU A 43 27.09 34.03 0.83
C GLU A 43 26.31 34.22 2.15
N ASN A 44 25.26 35.05 2.13
CA ASN A 44 24.42 35.39 3.28
C ASN A 44 23.10 34.58 3.30
N THR A 45 22.98 33.58 2.44
CA THR A 45 21.75 32.76 2.41
C THR A 45 21.57 31.99 3.71
N VAL A 46 20.39 32.14 4.32
CA VAL A 46 20.00 31.45 5.55
C VAL A 46 18.72 30.67 5.32
N VAL A 47 18.70 29.41 5.75
CA VAL A 47 17.53 28.53 5.69
C VAL A 47 17.01 28.29 7.11
N LYS A 48 15.68 28.42 7.28
CA LYS A 48 14.96 28.13 8.52
C LYS A 48 13.77 27.22 8.20
N ALA A 49 13.41 26.35 9.13
CA ALA A 49 12.23 25.51 9.02
C ALA A 49 11.36 25.67 10.27
N ILE A 50 10.05 25.56 10.06
CA ILE A 50 9.03 25.60 11.12
C ILE A 50 8.22 24.33 11.05
N ALA A 51 8.15 23.63 12.16
CA ALA A 51 7.32 22.46 12.34
C ALA A 51 6.16 22.77 13.30
N GLN A 52 5.05 22.08 13.12
CA GLN A 52 3.83 22.15 13.96
C GLN A 52 3.47 20.77 14.49
N ASP A 53 2.40 20.65 15.22
CA ASP A 53 1.76 19.38 15.63
C ASP A 53 2.72 18.41 16.37
N GLY A 54 3.71 18.98 17.10
CA GLY A 54 4.68 18.18 17.85
C GLY A 54 5.87 17.66 17.05
N TRP A 55 5.91 17.89 15.75
CA TRP A 55 7.08 17.61 14.93
C TRP A 55 8.27 18.47 15.35
N LYS A 56 9.47 17.92 15.24
CA LYS A 56 10.71 18.66 15.47
C LYS A 56 11.49 18.72 14.16
N VAL A 57 12.11 19.86 13.93
CA VAL A 57 12.89 20.09 12.71
C VAL A 57 14.23 20.72 13.07
N LYS A 58 15.29 20.23 12.41
CA LYS A 58 16.64 20.77 12.52
C LYS A 58 17.23 20.96 11.13
N VAL A 59 17.58 22.19 10.79
CA VAL A 59 18.27 22.53 9.55
C VAL A 59 19.78 22.44 9.79
N ASN A 60 20.51 21.83 8.86
CA ASN A 60 21.96 21.73 8.84
C ASN A 60 22.46 22.14 7.46
N ALA A 61 22.91 23.38 7.32
CA ALA A 61 23.52 23.88 6.10
C ALA A 61 24.91 23.28 5.91
N THR A 62 25.18 22.71 4.74
CA THR A 62 26.51 22.20 4.36
C THR A 62 27.28 23.19 3.51
N SER A 63 26.56 24.08 2.81
CA SER A 63 27.06 25.26 2.09
C SER A 63 25.95 26.29 2.02
N THR A 64 26.19 27.43 1.35
CA THR A 64 25.18 28.49 1.17
C THR A 64 24.00 28.04 0.29
N ASP A 65 24.22 27.09 -0.61
CA ASP A 65 23.27 26.65 -1.63
C ASP A 65 22.66 25.27 -1.34
N LYS A 66 23.11 24.56 -0.30
CA LYS A 66 22.60 23.22 0.03
C LYS A 66 22.78 22.83 1.49
N GLY A 67 22.00 21.85 1.90
CA GLY A 67 22.07 21.28 3.24
C GLY A 67 21.06 20.18 3.43
N THR A 68 20.80 19.85 4.68
CA THR A 68 19.84 18.84 5.08
C THR A 68 18.88 19.37 6.13
N ILE A 69 17.69 18.78 6.15
CA ILE A 69 16.67 19.01 7.18
C ILE A 69 16.37 17.66 7.82
N THR A 70 16.64 17.54 9.12
CA THR A 70 16.26 16.37 9.91
C THR A 70 14.93 16.65 10.58
N ILE A 71 13.97 15.76 10.35
CA ILE A 71 12.61 15.81 10.88
C ILE A 71 12.45 14.68 11.88
N THR A 72 11.87 14.94 13.06
CA THR A 72 11.54 13.93 14.05
C THR A 72 10.04 13.91 14.29
N ALA A 73 9.42 12.75 14.15
CA ALA A 73 7.98 12.58 14.30
C ALA A 73 7.54 12.69 15.76
N PRO A 74 6.35 13.26 16.04
CA PRO A 74 5.71 13.16 17.37
C PRO A 74 5.26 11.72 17.65
N ASN A 75 4.85 11.46 18.88
CA ASN A 75 4.21 10.20 19.24
C ASN A 75 2.91 10.50 20.03
N PRO A 76 1.71 10.21 19.46
CA PRO A 76 1.46 9.59 18.15
C PRO A 76 1.85 10.49 16.98
N ILE A 77 2.04 9.87 15.79
CA ILE A 77 2.30 10.62 14.55
C ILE A 77 1.00 11.30 14.12
N VAL A 78 1.11 12.59 13.81
CA VAL A 78 0.03 13.43 13.27
C VAL A 78 0.50 13.97 11.93
N GLU A 79 -0.37 14.01 10.95
CA GLU A 79 -0.08 14.62 9.65
C GLU A 79 0.22 16.11 9.82
N SER A 80 1.26 16.59 9.17
CA SER A 80 1.68 17.99 9.27
C SER A 80 2.45 18.43 8.04
N GLU A 81 2.39 19.72 7.74
CA GLU A 81 3.19 20.38 6.73
C GLU A 81 4.35 21.12 7.40
N ILE A 82 5.57 20.87 6.95
CA ILE A 82 6.77 21.56 7.43
C ILE A 82 7.08 22.69 6.46
N LEU A 83 7.08 23.93 6.97
CA LEU A 83 7.40 25.12 6.18
C LEU A 83 8.88 25.42 6.25
N VAL A 84 9.49 25.68 5.10
CA VAL A 84 10.91 26.02 4.98
C VAL A 84 11.06 27.36 4.27
N PHE A 85 11.86 28.23 4.84
CA PHE A 85 12.13 29.56 4.34
C PHE A 85 13.61 29.69 4.01
N ALA A 86 13.93 30.22 2.85
CA ALA A 86 15.27 30.67 2.53
C ALA A 86 15.27 32.17 2.31
N ASN A 87 16.22 32.86 2.93
CA ASN A 87 16.47 34.30 2.74
C ASN A 87 17.91 34.48 2.28
N ASP A 88 18.13 35.33 1.29
CA ASP A 88 19.43 35.57 0.66
C ASP A 88 20.31 36.61 1.38
N GLY A 89 19.86 37.07 2.56
CA GLY A 89 20.53 38.12 3.33
C GLY A 89 20.11 39.53 2.93
N SER A 90 19.21 39.67 1.94
CA SER A 90 18.64 40.95 1.52
C SER A 90 17.11 40.92 1.68
N TYR A 91 16.37 41.34 0.66
CA TYR A 91 14.90 41.36 0.66
C TYR A 91 14.26 40.10 0.03
N ARG A 92 15.03 39.20 -0.62
CA ARG A 92 14.48 38.02 -1.26
C ARG A 92 14.28 36.92 -0.22
N THR A 93 13.05 36.48 -0.12
CA THR A 93 12.68 35.33 0.71
C THR A 93 11.78 34.40 -0.10
N VAL A 94 12.09 33.13 -0.10
CA VAL A 94 11.24 32.08 -0.69
C VAL A 94 10.79 31.13 0.37
N MET A 95 9.62 30.54 0.16
CA MET A 95 9.04 29.53 1.01
C MET A 95 8.73 28.29 0.17
N ALA A 96 9.02 27.15 0.71
CA ALA A 96 8.59 25.85 0.21
C ALA A 96 8.17 24.98 1.38
N SER A 97 7.46 23.89 1.10
CA SER A 97 7.00 22.99 2.13
C SER A 97 7.14 21.54 1.69
N PHE A 98 7.09 20.64 2.67
CA PHE A 98 6.95 19.21 2.46
C PHE A 98 5.98 18.64 3.50
N TYR A 99 5.33 17.55 3.12
CA TYR A 99 4.31 16.89 3.92
C TYR A 99 4.89 15.73 4.71
N CYS A 100 4.49 15.61 5.97
CA CYS A 100 4.91 14.56 6.90
C CYS A 100 3.70 13.80 7.42
N HIS A 101 3.75 12.47 7.36
CA HIS A 101 2.65 11.63 7.78
C HIS A 101 3.12 10.25 8.29
N GLU A 102 2.21 9.49 8.90
CA GLU A 102 2.46 8.11 9.25
C GLU A 102 2.54 7.24 7.99
N LYS A 103 3.58 6.40 7.90
CA LYS A 103 3.70 5.42 6.83
C LYS A 103 2.57 4.40 6.94
N GLN A 104 1.76 4.31 5.91
CA GLN A 104 0.72 3.29 5.83
C GLN A 104 1.36 1.91 5.63
N VAL A 105 0.92 0.95 6.43
CA VAL A 105 1.37 -0.45 6.39
C VAL A 105 0.15 -1.35 6.31
N LEU A 106 0.15 -2.23 5.34
CA LEU A 106 -0.73 -3.38 5.27
C LEU A 106 0.10 -4.53 4.68
N ASP A 107 0.56 -5.41 5.55
CA ASP A 107 1.35 -6.58 5.19
C ASP A 107 0.58 -7.84 5.55
N ILE A 108 0.35 -8.68 4.55
CA ILE A 108 -0.35 -9.95 4.69
C ILE A 108 0.71 -11.05 4.56
N ASN A 109 0.87 -11.85 5.61
CA ASN A 109 1.85 -12.92 5.63
C ASN A 109 1.37 -14.15 4.84
N ILE A 110 1.20 -13.96 3.53
CA ILE A 110 0.83 -15.01 2.57
C ILE A 110 1.66 -14.82 1.31
N ALA A 111 2.30 -15.90 0.85
CA ALA A 111 3.03 -15.89 -0.41
C ALA A 111 2.06 -15.60 -1.58
N ASP A 112 2.43 -14.69 -2.46
CA ASP A 112 1.68 -14.29 -3.67
C ASP A 112 0.20 -13.91 -3.42
N ASN A 113 -0.15 -13.54 -2.17
CA ASN A 113 -1.53 -13.25 -1.74
C ASN A 113 -2.54 -14.36 -2.12
N SER A 114 -2.09 -15.60 -2.19
CA SER A 114 -2.89 -16.74 -2.65
C SER A 114 -2.89 -17.85 -1.63
N ILE A 115 -4.07 -18.44 -1.39
CA ILE A 115 -4.29 -19.56 -0.48
C ILE A 115 -4.86 -20.73 -1.26
N ASN A 116 -4.17 -21.86 -1.22
CA ASN A 116 -4.68 -23.12 -1.75
C ASN A 116 -5.42 -23.86 -0.63
N VAL A 117 -6.66 -24.20 -0.90
CA VAL A 117 -7.58 -24.87 0.04
C VAL A 117 -7.91 -26.25 -0.47
N SER A 118 -7.87 -27.26 0.41
CA SER A 118 -8.28 -28.61 0.08
C SER A 118 -9.79 -28.70 -0.22
N PRO A 119 -10.26 -29.75 -0.90
CA PRO A 119 -11.69 -29.94 -1.14
C PRO A 119 -12.52 -29.98 0.15
N ALA A 120 -11.98 -30.49 1.25
CA ALA A 120 -12.67 -30.53 2.54
C ALA A 120 -13.00 -29.16 3.12
N GLY A 121 -12.33 -28.11 2.65
CA GLY A 121 -12.48 -26.76 3.21
C GLY A 121 -11.87 -26.64 4.59
N GLY A 122 -12.55 -25.88 5.48
CA GLY A 122 -12.15 -25.66 6.85
C GLY A 122 -11.84 -24.20 7.16
N ALA A 123 -11.34 -23.95 8.36
CA ALA A 123 -10.94 -22.62 8.79
C ALA A 123 -9.56 -22.24 8.23
N GLN A 124 -9.44 -21.03 7.70
CA GLN A 124 -8.19 -20.43 7.25
C GLN A 124 -7.91 -19.17 8.04
N GLU A 125 -6.78 -19.14 8.74
CA GLU A 125 -6.30 -17.98 9.48
C GLU A 125 -5.28 -17.22 8.67
N ILE A 126 -5.50 -15.90 8.53
CA ILE A 126 -4.62 -15.00 7.83
C ILE A 126 -4.11 -13.99 8.84
N LYS A 127 -2.80 -13.98 9.06
CA LYS A 127 -2.13 -12.98 9.89
C LYS A 127 -1.75 -11.80 9.02
N LEU A 128 -2.06 -10.61 9.50
CA LEU A 128 -1.65 -9.36 8.86
C LEU A 128 -1.12 -8.37 9.88
N THR A 129 -0.22 -7.52 9.43
CA THR A 129 0.29 -6.38 10.20
C THR A 129 -0.19 -5.12 9.52
N THR A 130 -0.92 -4.27 10.25
CA THR A 130 -1.47 -3.03 9.68
C THR A 130 -1.64 -1.94 10.73
N ASN A 131 -1.46 -0.68 10.29
CA ASN A 131 -1.90 0.51 11.02
C ASN A 131 -3.13 1.16 10.36
N LEU A 132 -3.73 0.49 9.35
CA LEU A 132 -4.90 0.97 8.64
C LEU A 132 -6.18 0.34 9.18
N ASP A 133 -7.26 1.11 9.16
CA ASP A 133 -8.61 0.56 9.26
C ASP A 133 -9.00 -0.06 7.91
N TYR A 134 -9.53 -1.27 7.95
CA TYR A 134 -9.97 -1.97 6.75
C TYR A 134 -11.28 -2.73 6.98
N THR A 135 -11.96 -3.03 5.89
CA THR A 135 -13.09 -3.94 5.82
C THR A 135 -12.78 -5.08 4.86
N VAL A 136 -13.37 -6.25 5.12
CA VAL A 136 -13.20 -7.44 4.26
C VAL A 136 -14.43 -7.59 3.38
N GLU A 137 -14.24 -7.59 2.07
CA GLU A 137 -15.31 -7.81 1.09
C GLU A 137 -15.12 -9.16 0.39
N ILE A 138 -16.09 -10.06 0.61
CA ILE A 138 -16.19 -11.35 -0.08
C ILE A 138 -17.10 -11.16 -1.29
N PRO A 139 -16.68 -11.55 -2.50
CA PRO A 139 -17.51 -11.39 -3.69
C PRO A 139 -18.78 -12.26 -3.62
N ASP A 140 -19.86 -11.78 -4.21
CA ASP A 140 -21.19 -12.41 -4.09
C ASP A 140 -21.20 -13.88 -4.53
N ASN A 141 -20.47 -14.23 -5.57
CA ASN A 141 -20.34 -15.59 -6.08
C ASN A 141 -19.62 -16.56 -5.11
N ALA A 142 -18.94 -16.04 -4.09
CA ALA A 142 -18.24 -16.84 -3.11
C ALA A 142 -18.94 -16.90 -1.75
N LYS A 143 -19.90 -16.03 -1.45
CA LYS A 143 -20.58 -15.96 -0.15
C LYS A 143 -21.30 -17.25 0.27
N SER A 144 -21.64 -18.10 -0.68
CA SER A 144 -22.26 -19.41 -0.38
C SER A 144 -21.29 -20.43 0.22
N TRP A 145 -19.98 -20.23 0.07
CA TRP A 145 -18.98 -21.21 0.49
C TRP A 145 -17.80 -20.62 1.26
N LEU A 146 -17.63 -19.29 1.23
CA LEU A 146 -16.59 -18.54 1.93
C LEU A 146 -17.26 -17.52 2.85
N SER A 147 -16.97 -17.56 4.13
CA SER A 147 -17.51 -16.64 5.12
C SER A 147 -16.42 -16.13 6.06
N LEU A 148 -16.60 -14.91 6.56
CA LEU A 148 -15.74 -14.31 7.56
C LEU A 148 -16.22 -14.68 8.95
N VAL A 149 -15.31 -15.08 9.83
CA VAL A 149 -15.60 -15.24 11.26
C VAL A 149 -15.42 -13.89 11.95
N PRO A 150 -16.47 -13.33 12.59
CA PRO A 150 -16.35 -12.06 13.29
C PRO A 150 -15.32 -12.15 14.41
N LYS A 151 -14.41 -11.19 14.50
CA LYS A 151 -13.45 -11.05 15.61
C LYS A 151 -13.50 -9.66 16.24
N THR A 152 -13.20 -9.60 17.53
CA THR A 152 -12.90 -8.34 18.24
C THR A 152 -11.45 -7.96 18.02
N ARG A 153 -11.20 -6.71 17.62
CA ARG A 153 -9.88 -6.17 17.28
C ARG A 153 -8.96 -6.07 18.48
N ALA A 154 -7.69 -6.46 18.30
CA ALA A 154 -6.56 -6.08 19.14
C ALA A 154 -5.46 -5.45 18.27
N MET A 155 -4.65 -4.54 18.87
CA MET A 155 -3.70 -3.66 18.15
C MET A 155 -2.58 -4.40 17.40
N ARG A 156 -2.26 -3.96 16.19
CA ARG A 156 -1.09 -4.16 15.32
C ARG A 156 -0.89 -5.52 14.64
N GLU A 157 -1.17 -6.63 15.27
CA GLU A 157 -1.28 -7.93 14.59
C GLU A 157 -2.75 -8.30 14.55
N ASP A 158 -3.34 -8.36 13.36
CA ASP A 158 -4.72 -8.77 13.19
C ASP A 158 -4.76 -10.16 12.55
N ILE A 159 -5.75 -10.96 12.92
CA ILE A 159 -5.98 -12.30 12.37
C ILE A 159 -7.37 -12.31 11.76
N ILE A 160 -7.43 -12.46 10.45
CA ILE A 160 -8.69 -12.69 9.73
C ILE A 160 -8.90 -14.19 9.66
N VAL A 161 -10.09 -14.65 10.04
CA VAL A 161 -10.46 -16.07 9.94
C VAL A 161 -11.60 -16.23 8.94
N PHE A 162 -11.39 -17.07 7.96
CA PHE A 162 -12.40 -17.47 6.99
C PHE A 162 -12.83 -18.91 7.25
N ASN A 163 -14.13 -19.17 7.18
CA ASN A 163 -14.67 -20.52 7.09
C ASN A 163 -14.99 -20.83 5.63
N ILE A 164 -14.49 -21.96 5.16
CA ILE A 164 -14.61 -22.43 3.79
C ILE A 164 -15.34 -23.76 3.81
N SER A 165 -16.48 -23.84 3.14
CA SER A 165 -17.25 -25.10 3.04
C SER A 165 -16.55 -26.12 2.14
N ALA A 166 -16.87 -27.40 2.30
CA ALA A 166 -16.39 -28.45 1.40
C ALA A 166 -16.79 -28.16 -0.05
N ASN A 167 -15.98 -28.63 -1.00
CA ASN A 167 -16.20 -28.51 -2.43
C ASN A 167 -16.23 -29.91 -3.07
N GLU A 168 -17.43 -30.42 -3.28
CA GLU A 168 -17.65 -31.66 -3.98
C GLU A 168 -17.70 -31.52 -5.51
N GLY A 169 -17.66 -30.27 -6.00
CA GLY A 169 -17.63 -29.94 -7.41
C GLY A 169 -16.23 -29.77 -7.98
N ILE A 170 -16.13 -29.01 -9.05
CA ILE A 170 -14.86 -28.62 -9.69
C ILE A 170 -14.15 -27.55 -8.84
N GLN A 171 -12.88 -27.31 -9.16
CA GLN A 171 -12.09 -26.22 -8.56
C GLN A 171 -12.83 -24.87 -8.63
N ARG A 172 -12.77 -24.09 -7.55
CA ARG A 172 -13.39 -22.77 -7.47
C ARG A 172 -12.44 -21.72 -6.89
N PHE A 173 -12.72 -20.47 -7.22
CA PHE A 173 -11.89 -19.33 -6.87
C PHE A 173 -12.72 -18.24 -6.25
N ALA A 174 -12.10 -17.50 -5.36
CA ALA A 174 -12.61 -16.22 -4.86
C ALA A 174 -11.48 -15.22 -4.68
N THR A 175 -11.71 -13.97 -5.10
CA THR A 175 -10.82 -12.86 -4.79
C THR A 175 -11.49 -11.98 -3.73
N VAL A 176 -10.98 -12.06 -2.51
CA VAL A 176 -11.44 -11.24 -1.39
C VAL A 176 -10.66 -9.93 -1.38
N ALA A 177 -11.35 -8.82 -1.21
CA ALA A 177 -10.74 -7.50 -1.13
C ALA A 177 -10.69 -6.99 0.33
N LEU A 178 -9.55 -6.45 0.73
CA LEU A 178 -9.42 -5.59 1.90
C LEU A 178 -9.58 -4.15 1.43
N LYS A 179 -10.55 -3.43 1.98
CA LYS A 179 -10.92 -2.07 1.55
C LYS A 179 -10.76 -1.07 2.68
N ASP A 180 -10.38 0.16 2.35
CA ASP A 180 -10.39 1.29 3.27
C ASP A 180 -11.83 1.78 3.58
N LYS A 181 -11.93 2.82 4.42
CA LYS A 181 -13.23 3.45 4.78
C LYS A 181 -13.91 4.12 3.58
N GLN A 182 -13.18 4.48 2.55
CA GLN A 182 -13.68 5.10 1.32
C GLN A 182 -14.12 4.06 0.27
N GLY A 183 -13.86 2.76 0.52
CA GLY A 183 -14.19 1.67 -0.38
C GLY A 183 -13.10 1.36 -1.42
N ASN A 184 -11.92 2.00 -1.34
CA ASN A 184 -10.79 1.68 -2.20
C ASN A 184 -10.17 0.35 -1.78
N THR A 185 -9.76 -0.46 -2.75
CA THR A 185 -9.08 -1.72 -2.48
C THR A 185 -7.64 -1.46 -2.05
N LEU A 186 -7.31 -1.84 -0.82
CA LEU A 186 -5.97 -1.78 -0.26
C LEU A 186 -5.15 -3.00 -0.71
N GLN A 187 -5.76 -4.19 -0.64
CA GLN A 187 -5.12 -5.47 -0.95
C GLN A 187 -6.15 -6.51 -1.34
N THR A 188 -5.73 -7.58 -2.04
CA THR A 188 -6.58 -8.71 -2.40
C THR A 188 -5.97 -10.03 -1.94
N ILE A 189 -6.83 -11.01 -1.62
CA ILE A 189 -6.46 -12.36 -1.24
C ILE A 189 -7.21 -13.31 -2.16
N ILE A 190 -6.47 -14.19 -2.83
CA ILE A 190 -7.04 -15.17 -3.76
C ILE A 190 -7.17 -16.50 -3.04
N PHE A 191 -8.39 -17.00 -2.91
CA PHE A 191 -8.66 -18.35 -2.47
C PHE A 191 -8.83 -19.26 -3.68
N ARG A 192 -8.09 -20.36 -3.69
CA ARG A 192 -8.17 -21.42 -4.69
C ARG A 192 -8.54 -22.70 -3.98
N GLN A 193 -9.80 -23.12 -4.09
CA GLN A 193 -10.23 -24.38 -3.48
C GLN A 193 -10.33 -25.46 -4.55
N LEU A 194 -9.57 -26.53 -4.34
CA LEU A 194 -9.70 -27.74 -5.16
C LEU A 194 -11.09 -28.34 -4.96
N GLY A 195 -11.56 -29.07 -5.94
CA GLY A 195 -12.77 -29.87 -5.85
C GLY A 195 -12.44 -31.35 -5.82
N THR A 196 -13.40 -32.14 -5.43
CA THR A 196 -13.31 -33.62 -5.56
C THR A 196 -13.67 -34.07 -6.98
N CYS A 197 -14.29 -33.19 -7.77
CA CYS A 197 -14.66 -33.45 -9.15
C CYS A 197 -13.66 -32.79 -10.11
N THR A 198 -13.06 -33.56 -10.98
CA THR A 198 -12.26 -33.08 -12.12
C THR A 198 -13.17 -32.90 -13.33
N GLU A 199 -13.16 -31.74 -13.96
CA GLU A 199 -13.90 -31.50 -15.20
C GLU A 199 -12.94 -31.51 -16.39
N ILE A 200 -13.28 -32.31 -17.40
CA ILE A 200 -12.58 -32.40 -18.69
C ILE A 200 -13.55 -31.99 -19.79
N HIS A 201 -13.13 -31.05 -20.63
CA HIS A 201 -13.90 -30.65 -21.80
C HIS A 201 -13.24 -31.17 -23.07
N VAL A 202 -13.99 -31.95 -23.85
CA VAL A 202 -13.54 -32.52 -25.13
C VAL A 202 -14.07 -31.67 -26.27
N GLU A 203 -13.21 -30.94 -26.95
CA GLU A 203 -13.61 -30.08 -28.06
C GLU A 203 -13.79 -30.88 -29.36
N THR A 204 -12.98 -31.91 -29.58
CA THR A 204 -12.97 -32.69 -30.79
C THR A 204 -13.28 -34.15 -30.53
N LYS A 205 -14.14 -34.72 -31.39
CA LYS A 205 -14.51 -36.15 -31.32
C LYS A 205 -13.27 -37.05 -31.39
N GLY A 206 -13.14 -37.96 -30.44
CA GLY A 206 -12.03 -38.91 -30.37
C GLY A 206 -10.84 -38.47 -29.49
N GLU A 207 -10.83 -37.23 -29.01
CA GLU A 207 -9.69 -36.68 -28.22
C GLU A 207 -9.77 -36.93 -26.69
N LEU A 208 -10.82 -37.59 -26.22
CA LEU A 208 -10.99 -37.82 -24.77
C LEU A 208 -9.78 -38.53 -24.11
N GLU A 209 -9.18 -39.51 -24.82
CA GLU A 209 -8.00 -40.20 -24.29
C GLU A 209 -6.78 -39.29 -24.16
N ASN A 210 -6.60 -38.40 -25.10
CA ASN A 210 -5.51 -37.42 -25.11
C ASN A 210 -5.73 -36.39 -23.99
N GLU A 211 -6.94 -35.89 -23.82
CA GLU A 211 -7.30 -34.96 -22.75
C GLU A 211 -7.12 -35.60 -21.36
N LEU A 212 -7.41 -36.88 -21.22
CA LEU A 212 -7.23 -37.65 -19.99
C LEU A 212 -5.76 -37.93 -19.68
N ALA A 213 -4.88 -38.05 -20.66
CA ALA A 213 -3.49 -38.48 -20.49
C ALA A 213 -2.64 -37.57 -19.58
N GLY A 214 -3.05 -36.31 -19.36
CA GLY A 214 -2.39 -35.34 -18.47
C GLY A 214 -2.78 -35.44 -16.99
N TYR A 215 -3.71 -36.32 -16.61
CA TYR A 215 -4.25 -36.39 -15.25
C TYR A 215 -3.71 -37.59 -14.47
N ASP A 216 -3.46 -37.38 -13.18
CA ASP A 216 -3.17 -38.47 -12.23
C ASP A 216 -4.48 -39.08 -11.75
N TYR A 217 -4.86 -40.18 -12.35
CA TYR A 217 -6.11 -40.89 -12.05
C TYR A 217 -6.22 -41.41 -10.61
N ALA A 218 -5.08 -41.58 -9.93
CA ALA A 218 -5.09 -42.04 -8.54
C ALA A 218 -5.69 -41.01 -7.56
N ASN A 219 -5.73 -39.73 -7.98
CA ASN A 219 -6.24 -38.64 -7.18
C ASN A 219 -7.58 -38.07 -7.68
N ILE A 220 -8.20 -38.69 -8.68
CA ILE A 220 -9.53 -38.28 -9.17
C ILE A 220 -10.61 -39.02 -8.42
N GLU A 221 -11.35 -38.33 -7.54
CA GLU A 221 -12.51 -38.93 -6.85
C GLU A 221 -13.78 -38.90 -7.71
N SER A 222 -13.93 -37.90 -8.55
CA SER A 222 -15.07 -37.73 -9.45
C SER A 222 -14.65 -37.05 -10.73
N LEU A 223 -15.17 -37.51 -11.87
CA LEU A 223 -14.87 -36.99 -13.19
C LEU A 223 -16.14 -36.52 -13.90
N LYS A 224 -16.17 -35.27 -14.31
CA LYS A 224 -17.20 -34.68 -15.17
C LYS A 224 -16.63 -34.49 -16.56
N ILE A 225 -17.19 -35.13 -17.56
CA ILE A 225 -16.80 -34.96 -18.96
C ILE A 225 -17.88 -34.14 -19.66
N THR A 226 -17.44 -33.12 -20.39
CA THR A 226 -18.30 -32.22 -21.19
C THR A 226 -17.76 -32.12 -22.61
N GLY A 227 -18.58 -31.64 -23.55
CA GLY A 227 -18.19 -31.45 -24.95
C GLY A 227 -18.59 -32.59 -25.87
N VAL A 228 -17.80 -32.85 -26.92
CA VAL A 228 -18.12 -33.80 -27.99
C VAL A 228 -17.56 -35.18 -27.65
N LEU A 229 -18.43 -36.10 -27.22
CA LEU A 229 -18.07 -37.49 -26.96
C LEU A 229 -18.35 -38.36 -28.22
N ASN A 230 -17.65 -39.47 -28.30
CA ASN A 230 -17.95 -40.47 -29.32
C ASN A 230 -19.25 -41.23 -28.98
N ASP A 231 -20.06 -41.48 -29.98
CA ASP A 231 -21.16 -42.48 -29.88
C ASP A 231 -20.59 -43.90 -29.91
#